data_0c3ea8c65216b5a80be5729d02dfab3c
#
_entry.id   0c3ea8c65216b5a80be5729d02dfab3c
#
_cell.length_a   1.000
_cell.length_b   1.000
_cell.length_c   1.000
_cell.angle_alpha   90.00
_cell.angle_beta   90.00
_cell.angle_gamma   90.00
#
_symmetry.space_group_name_H-M   'P 1'
#
loop_
_entity.id
_entity.type
_entity.pdbx_description
1 polymer ?
#
loop_
_entity_poly.entity_id
_entity_poly.type
_entity_poly.pdbx_seq_one_letter_code
_entity_poly.pdbx_strand_id
1 'polypeptide(L)'
;VTQTSEELCVTPSAVSHRVKQLEQIIGTKLFGRADFSLTTEGSEYLAHVREGLAILQKFPTSAAAPGKRKLRLAVTPTFSRSILIPRLRQFTDAYPEIDLTLQVSIPLLDVVAEDADLMVRFGAGRYADMAHVCLSKDVVTPMASPAFVREHGPFESPMDLQNLPLLRSPLEPWRTWFAANGLDWPEPAEGSQFNDIGLMCDGAAAGMGVG
;
A
#
# COMPACT_ATOMS: atom_id res chain seq x y z
N VAL A 1 -16.55 10.08 19.42
CA VAL A 1 -16.51 11.36 20.18
C VAL A 1 -15.43 11.35 21.25
N THR A 2 -15.36 10.32 22.10
CA THR A 2 -14.38 10.24 23.19
C THR A 2 -12.95 10.20 22.64
N GLN A 3 -12.65 9.33 21.69
CA GLN A 3 -11.34 9.23 21.06
C GLN A 3 -10.92 10.56 20.39
N THR A 4 -11.81 11.19 19.63
CA THR A 4 -11.56 12.49 18.99
C THR A 4 -11.29 13.60 20.02
N SER A 5 -11.96 13.56 21.18
CA SER A 5 -11.74 14.55 22.24
C SER A 5 -10.37 14.40 22.88
N GLU A 6 -9.86 13.20 23.02
CA GLU A 6 -8.51 12.90 23.50
C GLU A 6 -7.45 13.40 22.50
N GLU A 7 -7.62 13.07 21.21
CA GLU A 7 -6.72 13.50 20.14
C GLU A 7 -6.62 15.02 20.00
N LEU A 8 -7.75 15.73 20.19
CA LEU A 8 -7.81 17.18 20.06
C LEU A 8 -7.60 17.92 21.38
N CYS A 9 -7.34 17.23 22.49
CA CYS A 9 -7.21 17.81 23.84
C CYS A 9 -8.40 18.70 24.24
N VAL A 10 -9.62 18.28 23.89
CA VAL A 10 -10.87 18.97 24.23
C VAL A 10 -11.84 18.03 24.94
N THR A 11 -12.93 18.57 25.51
CA THR A 11 -13.94 17.72 26.16
C THR A 11 -14.88 17.06 25.14
N PRO A 12 -15.43 15.85 25.41
CA PRO A 12 -16.43 15.21 24.56
C PRO A 12 -17.66 16.09 24.27
N SER A 13 -18.05 16.92 25.27
CA SER A 13 -19.13 17.89 25.11
C SER A 13 -18.80 18.97 24.09
N ALA A 14 -17.54 19.44 24.05
CA ALA A 14 -17.09 20.43 23.07
C ALA A 14 -17.15 19.87 21.65
N VAL A 15 -16.70 18.62 21.44
CA VAL A 15 -16.79 17.96 20.13
C VAL A 15 -18.26 17.85 19.69
N SER A 16 -19.13 17.33 20.58
CA SER A 16 -20.56 17.19 20.27
C SER A 16 -21.23 18.53 19.96
N HIS A 17 -20.85 19.58 20.68
CA HIS A 17 -21.38 20.92 20.44
C HIS A 17 -20.93 21.47 19.06
N ARG A 18 -19.67 21.29 18.70
CA ARG A 18 -19.14 21.73 17.38
C ARG A 18 -19.80 20.98 16.23
N VAL A 19 -20.00 19.67 16.36
CA VAL A 19 -20.72 18.88 15.35
C VAL A 19 -22.15 19.40 15.16
N LYS A 20 -22.89 19.61 16.29
CA LYS A 20 -24.26 20.18 16.21
C LYS A 20 -24.29 21.56 15.57
N GLN A 21 -23.33 22.41 15.88
CA GLN A 21 -23.21 23.74 15.31
C GLN A 21 -22.98 23.67 13.80
N LEU A 22 -22.10 22.76 13.36
CA LEU A 22 -21.85 22.52 11.93
C LEU A 22 -23.12 22.04 11.22
N GLU A 23 -23.81 21.04 11.77
CA GLU A 23 -25.07 20.53 11.24
C GLU A 23 -26.16 21.61 11.13
N GLN A 24 -26.20 22.56 12.09
CA GLN A 24 -27.12 23.72 12.03
C GLN A 24 -26.76 24.68 10.89
N ILE A 25 -25.48 24.94 10.68
CA ILE A 25 -25.02 25.82 9.59
C ILE A 25 -25.32 25.20 8.23
N ILE A 26 -25.09 23.90 8.08
CA ILE A 26 -25.31 23.18 6.82
C ILE A 26 -26.81 22.88 6.57
N GLY A 27 -27.59 22.83 7.65
CA GLY A 27 -29.02 22.50 7.58
C GLY A 27 -29.32 21.00 7.45
N THR A 28 -28.31 20.15 7.62
CA THR A 28 -28.41 18.70 7.41
C THR A 28 -27.71 17.93 8.52
N LYS A 29 -28.22 16.74 8.86
CA LYS A 29 -27.57 15.83 9.81
C LYS A 29 -26.45 15.07 9.13
N LEU A 30 -25.26 15.16 9.72
CA LEU A 30 -24.06 14.48 9.24
C LEU A 30 -23.80 13.15 9.94
N PHE A 31 -24.33 13.01 11.17
CA PHE A 31 -24.17 11.80 11.99
C PHE A 31 -25.50 11.22 12.42
N GLY A 32 -25.60 9.88 12.38
CA GLY A 32 -26.72 9.11 12.92
C GLY A 32 -26.88 9.28 14.43
N ARG A 33 -28.12 9.19 14.92
CA ARG A 33 -28.43 9.42 16.34
C ARG A 33 -28.02 8.27 17.27
N ALA A 34 -27.97 7.05 16.73
CA ALA A 34 -27.80 5.85 17.55
C ALA A 34 -26.33 5.46 17.77
N ASP A 35 -25.51 5.57 16.72
CA ASP A 35 -24.16 4.99 16.68
C ASP A 35 -23.06 5.97 16.24
N PHE A 36 -23.42 7.24 16.00
CA PHE A 36 -22.50 8.24 15.43
C PHE A 36 -21.87 7.81 14.08
N SER A 37 -22.47 6.87 13.35
CA SER A 37 -22.11 6.63 11.98
C SER A 37 -22.40 7.83 11.09
N LEU A 38 -21.67 8.00 10.00
CA LEU A 38 -21.97 9.06 9.02
C LEU A 38 -23.28 8.73 8.30
N THR A 39 -24.09 9.76 8.09
CA THR A 39 -25.21 9.69 7.16
C THR A 39 -24.68 9.71 5.72
N THR A 40 -25.53 9.50 4.71
CA THR A 40 -25.18 9.65 3.30
C THR A 40 -24.65 11.05 3.03
N GLU A 41 -25.37 12.08 3.49
CA GLU A 41 -24.99 13.49 3.39
C GLU A 41 -23.70 13.79 4.18
N GLY A 42 -23.52 13.12 5.33
CA GLY A 42 -22.30 13.21 6.14
C GLY A 42 -21.08 12.68 5.39
N SER A 43 -21.23 11.57 4.66
CA SER A 43 -20.17 10.96 3.86
C SER A 43 -19.79 11.85 2.67
N GLU A 44 -20.78 12.39 1.97
CA GLU A 44 -20.57 13.34 0.86
C GLU A 44 -19.89 14.63 1.34
N TYR A 45 -20.37 15.19 2.45
CA TYR A 45 -19.77 16.39 3.04
C TYR A 45 -18.32 16.17 3.45
N LEU A 46 -18.01 15.03 4.09
CA LEU A 46 -16.66 14.67 4.48
C LEU A 46 -15.73 14.54 3.26
N ALA A 47 -16.22 13.97 2.16
CA ALA A 47 -15.44 13.88 0.91
C ALA A 47 -15.07 15.28 0.37
N HIS A 48 -16.02 16.20 0.33
CA HIS A 48 -15.76 17.58 -0.10
C HIS A 48 -14.81 18.33 0.84
N VAL A 49 -14.94 18.14 2.17
CA VAL A 49 -14.02 18.76 3.13
C VAL A 49 -12.60 18.24 2.94
N ARG A 50 -12.43 16.93 2.76
CA ARG A 50 -11.11 16.33 2.49
C ARG A 50 -10.48 16.88 1.22
N GLU A 51 -11.26 16.99 0.13
CA GLU A 51 -10.80 17.57 -1.11
C GLU A 51 -10.38 19.03 -0.93
N GLY A 52 -11.21 19.84 -0.27
CA GLY A 52 -10.90 21.25 0.02
C GLY A 52 -9.64 21.41 0.86
N LEU A 53 -9.47 20.60 1.92
CA LEU A 53 -8.28 20.62 2.76
C LEU A 53 -7.03 20.17 1.98
N ALA A 54 -7.15 19.15 1.10
CA ALA A 54 -6.05 18.72 0.24
C ALA A 54 -5.59 19.82 -0.72
N ILE A 55 -6.52 20.64 -1.22
CA ILE A 55 -6.19 21.82 -2.04
C ILE A 55 -5.46 22.88 -1.21
N LEU A 56 -5.93 23.17 0.01
CA LEU A 56 -5.28 24.12 0.91
C LEU A 56 -3.88 23.68 1.35
N GLN A 57 -3.68 22.39 1.56
CA GLN A 57 -2.38 21.80 1.90
C GLN A 57 -1.36 21.92 0.75
N LYS A 58 -1.83 22.00 -0.49
CA LYS A 58 -0.97 22.26 -1.67
C LYS A 58 -0.46 23.71 -1.75
N PHE A 59 -1.01 24.59 -0.93
CA PHE A 59 -0.54 25.99 -0.91
C PHE A 59 0.87 26.02 -0.32
N PRO A 60 1.89 26.51 -1.07
CA PRO A 60 3.23 26.56 -0.52
C PRO A 60 3.24 27.52 0.66
N THR A 61 3.41 26.98 1.86
CA THR A 61 3.66 27.77 3.05
C THR A 61 5.05 28.40 2.90
N SER A 62 5.08 29.61 2.33
CA SER A 62 6.29 30.40 2.06
C SER A 62 7.02 30.89 3.32
N ALA A 63 6.80 30.29 4.47
CA ALA A 63 7.44 30.60 5.74
C ALA A 63 8.44 29.50 6.18
N ALA A 64 8.85 28.62 5.28
CA ALA A 64 9.98 27.75 5.60
C ALA A 64 11.26 28.60 5.55
N ALA A 65 11.88 28.84 6.70
CA ALA A 65 13.31 29.11 6.82
C ALA A 65 14.09 28.21 5.82
N PRO A 66 15.33 28.55 5.40
CA PRO A 66 16.11 27.74 4.48
C PRO A 66 16.32 26.35 5.08
N GLY A 67 15.34 25.48 4.89
CA GLY A 67 15.25 24.12 5.39
C GLY A 67 15.32 23.15 4.24
N LYS A 68 15.68 21.92 4.54
CA LYS A 68 15.71 20.83 3.58
C LYS A 68 14.37 20.71 2.85
N ARG A 69 14.41 20.46 1.55
CA ARG A 69 13.21 20.18 0.73
C ARG A 69 12.69 18.80 1.11
N LYS A 70 11.44 18.72 1.55
CA LYS A 70 10.81 17.43 1.88
C LYS A 70 10.45 16.67 0.61
N LEU A 71 10.74 15.37 0.59
CA LEU A 71 10.33 14.44 -0.44
C LEU A 71 9.70 13.22 0.22
N ARG A 72 8.41 12.99 -0.03
CA ARG A 72 7.68 11.82 0.46
C ARG A 72 7.53 10.82 -0.66
N LEU A 73 8.17 9.67 -0.50
CA LEU A 73 8.20 8.60 -1.48
C LEU A 73 7.42 7.38 -0.96
N ALA A 74 6.31 7.05 -1.61
CA ALA A 74 5.56 5.84 -1.33
C ALA A 74 6.09 4.68 -2.18
N VAL A 75 6.37 3.56 -1.53
CA VAL A 75 7.00 2.39 -2.16
C VAL A 75 6.38 1.09 -1.64
N THR A 76 6.41 0.04 -2.47
CA THR A 76 6.06 -1.30 -1.99
C THR A 76 7.19 -1.85 -1.10
N PRO A 77 6.86 -2.69 -0.10
CA PRO A 77 7.86 -3.21 0.85
C PRO A 77 9.02 -3.92 0.17
N THR A 78 8.74 -4.81 -0.77
CA THR A 78 9.75 -5.62 -1.46
C THR A 78 10.69 -4.74 -2.29
N PHE A 79 10.15 -3.80 -3.08
CA PHE A 79 10.96 -2.86 -3.85
C PHE A 79 11.85 -2.00 -2.92
N SER A 80 11.29 -1.50 -1.82
CA SER A 80 12.06 -0.68 -0.90
C SER A 80 13.25 -1.44 -0.30
N ARG A 81 13.04 -2.66 0.18
CA ARG A 81 14.10 -3.47 0.81
C ARG A 81 15.17 -3.91 -0.19
N SER A 82 14.73 -4.44 -1.35
CA SER A 82 15.65 -5.12 -2.25
C SER A 82 16.35 -4.18 -3.24
N ILE A 83 15.72 -3.06 -3.58
CA ILE A 83 16.22 -2.18 -4.65
C ILE A 83 16.56 -0.79 -4.13
N LEU A 84 15.65 -0.15 -3.39
CA LEU A 84 15.80 1.25 -3.01
C LEU A 84 16.81 1.43 -1.87
N ILE A 85 16.62 0.76 -0.74
CA ILE A 85 17.46 0.92 0.46
C ILE A 85 18.94 0.67 0.17
N PRO A 86 19.35 -0.38 -0.57
CA PRO A 86 20.76 -0.60 -0.89
C PRO A 86 21.42 0.56 -1.68
N ARG A 87 20.61 1.39 -2.36
CA ARG A 87 21.07 2.52 -3.20
C ARG A 87 20.80 3.88 -2.59
N LEU A 88 20.02 3.92 -1.50
CA LEU A 88 19.49 5.15 -0.93
C LEU A 88 20.61 6.08 -0.45
N ARG A 89 21.70 5.50 0.06
CA ARG A 89 22.87 6.28 0.48
C ARG A 89 23.43 7.15 -0.63
N GLN A 90 23.53 6.62 -1.85
CA GLN A 90 24.02 7.39 -3.00
C GLN A 90 23.14 8.62 -3.28
N PHE A 91 21.82 8.47 -3.11
CA PHE A 91 20.89 9.57 -3.27
C PHE A 91 21.05 10.61 -2.15
N THR A 92 21.09 10.18 -0.89
CA THR A 92 21.21 11.11 0.25
C THR A 92 22.55 11.84 0.27
N ASP A 93 23.63 11.20 -0.18
CA ASP A 93 24.95 11.83 -0.31
C ASP A 93 24.98 12.85 -1.48
N ALA A 94 24.25 12.58 -2.57
CA ALA A 94 24.17 13.47 -3.73
C ALA A 94 23.22 14.66 -3.52
N TYR A 95 22.19 14.50 -2.68
CA TYR A 95 21.15 15.51 -2.45
C TYR A 95 20.93 15.75 -0.94
N PRO A 96 21.93 16.29 -0.22
CA PRO A 96 21.86 16.48 1.22
C PRO A 96 20.80 17.51 1.65
N GLU A 97 20.33 18.34 0.72
CA GLU A 97 19.25 19.30 0.93
C GLU A 97 17.85 18.66 0.90
N ILE A 98 17.74 17.38 0.53
CA ILE A 98 16.46 16.67 0.52
C ILE A 98 16.28 15.90 1.84
N ASP A 99 15.18 16.19 2.51
CA ASP A 99 14.68 15.44 3.67
C ASP A 99 13.68 14.38 3.16
N LEU A 100 14.16 13.13 3.04
CA LEU A 100 13.41 12.03 2.46
C LEU A 100 12.60 11.29 3.51
N THR A 101 11.31 11.13 3.26
CA THR A 101 10.41 10.25 4.01
C THR A 101 9.99 9.08 3.12
N LEU A 102 10.26 7.85 3.56
CA LEU A 102 9.77 6.64 2.90
C LEU A 102 8.48 6.17 3.57
N GLN A 103 7.46 5.91 2.77
CA GLN A 103 6.17 5.41 3.21
C GLN A 103 5.88 4.07 2.52
N VAL A 104 5.40 3.10 3.27
CA VAL A 104 4.94 1.83 2.69
C VAL A 104 3.57 2.03 2.08
N SER A 105 3.39 1.58 0.84
CA SER A 105 2.12 1.61 0.14
C SER A 105 1.89 0.30 -0.61
N ILE A 106 0.75 -0.33 -0.35
CA ILE A 106 0.30 -1.56 -1.00
C ILE A 106 -1.15 -1.32 -1.44
N PRO A 107 -1.39 -0.64 -2.58
CA PRO A 107 -2.74 -0.22 -2.99
C PRO A 107 -3.76 -1.36 -3.13
N LEU A 108 -3.32 -2.56 -3.51
CA LEU A 108 -4.18 -3.75 -3.59
C LEU A 108 -4.71 -4.22 -2.21
N LEU A 109 -4.12 -3.75 -1.12
CA LEU A 109 -4.50 -4.07 0.25
C LEU A 109 -5.00 -2.83 1.01
N ASP A 110 -5.43 -1.79 0.29
CA ASP A 110 -5.89 -0.51 0.83
C ASP A 110 -4.88 0.23 1.73
N VAL A 111 -3.60 -0.16 1.66
CA VAL A 111 -2.50 0.56 2.32
C VAL A 111 -2.00 1.64 1.37
N VAL A 112 -2.57 2.82 1.46
CA VAL A 112 -2.27 3.96 0.58
C VAL A 112 -1.57 5.07 1.35
N ALA A 113 -0.50 5.60 0.76
CA ALA A 113 0.15 6.82 1.26
C ALA A 113 -0.55 8.03 0.62
N GLU A 114 -1.44 8.68 1.37
CA GLU A 114 -2.30 9.77 0.86
C GLU A 114 -1.52 11.01 0.44
N ASP A 115 -0.38 11.28 1.08
CA ASP A 115 0.40 12.51 0.91
C ASP A 115 1.75 12.31 0.20
N ALA A 116 1.89 11.27 -0.62
CA ALA A 116 3.15 11.03 -1.32
C ALA A 116 3.37 11.99 -2.50
N ASP A 117 4.59 12.53 -2.60
CA ASP A 117 5.01 13.35 -3.74
C ASP A 117 5.33 12.46 -4.96
N LEU A 118 5.87 11.27 -4.70
CA LEU A 118 6.17 10.24 -5.69
C LEU A 118 5.71 8.86 -5.18
N MET A 119 5.29 8.01 -6.11
CA MET A 119 4.93 6.62 -5.80
C MET A 119 5.64 5.64 -6.74
N VAL A 120 6.22 4.59 -6.17
CA VAL A 120 6.67 3.43 -6.93
C VAL A 120 5.62 2.33 -6.81
N ARG A 121 5.08 1.91 -7.93
CA ARG A 121 4.01 0.92 -8.02
C ARG A 121 4.40 -0.22 -8.96
N PHE A 122 3.96 -1.42 -8.62
CA PHE A 122 3.92 -2.54 -9.54
C PHE A 122 2.57 -2.54 -10.28
N GLY A 123 2.58 -2.86 -11.58
CA GLY A 123 1.37 -2.98 -12.37
C GLY A 123 1.55 -2.62 -13.84
N ALA A 124 0.45 -2.62 -14.59
CA ALA A 124 0.44 -2.44 -16.04
C ALA A 124 0.81 -1.03 -16.54
N GLY A 125 1.09 -0.08 -15.64
CA GLY A 125 1.52 1.28 -16.00
C GLY A 125 0.41 2.15 -16.58
N ARG A 126 -0.85 1.84 -16.30
CA ARG A 126 -2.00 2.66 -16.74
C ARG A 126 -2.58 3.37 -15.52
N TYR A 127 -2.18 4.62 -15.33
CA TYR A 127 -2.66 5.45 -14.23
C TYR A 127 -3.27 6.72 -14.80
N ALA A 128 -4.59 6.86 -14.65
CA ALA A 128 -5.28 8.10 -15.01
C ALA A 128 -4.76 9.24 -14.12
N ASP A 129 -4.64 10.42 -14.69
CA ASP A 129 -4.31 11.68 -14.00
C ASP A 129 -2.92 11.73 -13.31
N MET A 130 -2.02 10.81 -13.65
CA MET A 130 -0.65 10.80 -13.10
C MET A 130 0.40 10.70 -14.21
N ALA A 131 1.42 11.54 -14.14
CA ALA A 131 2.64 11.33 -14.92
C ALA A 131 3.36 10.09 -14.38
N HIS A 132 3.79 9.19 -15.26
CA HIS A 132 4.49 7.98 -14.88
C HIS A 132 5.66 7.65 -15.80
N VAL A 133 6.63 6.97 -15.23
CA VAL A 133 7.82 6.45 -15.95
C VAL A 133 8.01 4.99 -15.58
N CYS A 134 8.21 4.13 -16.57
CA CYS A 134 8.55 2.74 -16.34
C CYS A 134 10.00 2.66 -15.81
N LEU A 135 10.17 2.18 -14.59
CA LEU A 135 11.49 2.01 -13.96
C LEU A 135 12.13 0.67 -14.36
N SER A 136 11.36 -0.40 -14.41
CA SER A 136 11.81 -1.75 -14.72
C SER A 136 10.66 -2.58 -15.31
N LYS A 137 11.01 -3.62 -16.04
CA LYS A 137 10.08 -4.68 -16.40
C LYS A 137 10.54 -5.93 -15.66
N ASP A 138 9.64 -6.48 -14.86
CA ASP A 138 9.93 -7.65 -14.04
C ASP A 138 9.28 -8.91 -14.65
N VAL A 139 9.86 -10.05 -14.29
CA VAL A 139 9.32 -11.37 -14.59
C VAL A 139 9.01 -12.07 -13.28
N VAL A 140 7.79 -12.57 -13.16
CA VAL A 140 7.38 -13.39 -12.02
C VAL A 140 7.73 -14.84 -12.33
N THR A 141 8.46 -15.48 -11.41
CA THR A 141 8.89 -16.88 -11.53
C THR A 141 8.76 -17.59 -10.19
N PRO A 142 8.33 -18.84 -10.16
CA PRO A 142 8.32 -19.65 -8.95
C PRO A 142 9.71 -19.81 -8.35
N MET A 143 9.79 -19.80 -7.04
CA MET A 143 11.03 -20.00 -6.28
C MET A 143 10.82 -21.01 -5.17
N ALA A 144 11.84 -21.82 -4.93
CA ALA A 144 11.89 -22.73 -3.79
C ALA A 144 13.32 -22.81 -3.24
N SER A 145 13.48 -23.25 -1.97
CA SER A 145 14.80 -23.44 -1.42
C SER A 145 15.53 -24.60 -2.09
N PRO A 146 16.89 -24.58 -2.15
CA PRO A 146 17.65 -25.71 -2.67
C PRO A 146 17.37 -27.02 -1.94
N ALA A 147 17.04 -26.98 -0.64
CA ALA A 147 16.66 -28.17 0.11
C ALA A 147 15.33 -28.74 -0.38
N PHE A 148 14.33 -27.88 -0.59
CA PHE A 148 13.03 -28.26 -1.13
C PHE A 148 13.14 -28.86 -2.52
N VAL A 149 13.97 -28.27 -3.39
CA VAL A 149 14.22 -28.80 -4.75
C VAL A 149 14.89 -30.17 -4.70
N ARG A 150 15.83 -30.42 -3.77
CA ARG A 150 16.44 -31.76 -3.62
C ARG A 150 15.45 -32.83 -3.14
N GLU A 151 14.46 -32.44 -2.34
CA GLU A 151 13.48 -33.37 -1.77
C GLU A 151 12.33 -33.66 -2.75
N HIS A 152 11.87 -32.66 -3.52
CA HIS A 152 10.67 -32.75 -4.33
C HIS A 152 10.90 -32.61 -5.85
N GLY A 153 12.11 -32.22 -6.27
CA GLY A 153 12.49 -32.06 -7.67
C GLY A 153 13.04 -33.33 -8.31
N PRO A 154 13.59 -33.26 -9.52
CA PRO A 154 13.80 -32.02 -10.28
C PRO A 154 12.50 -31.41 -10.81
N PHE A 155 12.51 -30.10 -11.06
CA PHE A 155 11.40 -29.37 -11.69
C PHE A 155 11.82 -29.02 -13.12
N GLU A 156 11.25 -29.71 -14.11
CA GLU A 156 11.57 -29.54 -15.52
C GLU A 156 10.45 -28.83 -16.28
N SER A 157 9.26 -28.83 -15.71
CA SER A 157 8.07 -28.26 -16.34
C SER A 157 7.16 -27.58 -15.31
N PRO A 158 6.29 -26.66 -15.76
CA PRO A 158 5.24 -26.10 -14.90
C PRO A 158 4.31 -27.15 -14.28
N MET A 159 4.15 -28.31 -14.91
CA MET A 159 3.31 -29.43 -14.43
C MET A 159 3.85 -30.05 -13.13
N ASP A 160 5.14 -29.92 -12.87
CA ASP A 160 5.79 -30.50 -11.69
C ASP A 160 5.38 -29.80 -10.39
N LEU A 161 4.73 -28.64 -10.48
CA LEU A 161 4.16 -27.94 -9.34
C LEU A 161 2.84 -28.56 -8.86
N GLN A 162 2.27 -29.51 -9.61
CA GLN A 162 1.05 -30.20 -9.21
C GLN A 162 1.28 -30.95 -7.88
N ASN A 163 0.40 -30.74 -6.94
CA ASN A 163 0.43 -31.34 -5.60
C ASN A 163 1.59 -30.90 -4.67
N LEU A 164 2.35 -29.89 -5.05
CA LEU A 164 3.32 -29.28 -4.15
C LEU A 164 2.67 -28.25 -3.21
N PRO A 165 3.23 -28.03 -2.03
CA PRO A 165 2.80 -26.90 -1.19
C PRO A 165 3.16 -25.59 -1.86
N LEU A 166 2.13 -24.85 -2.30
CA LEU A 166 2.27 -23.53 -2.92
C LEU A 166 1.99 -22.45 -1.89
N LEU A 167 2.92 -21.50 -1.77
CA LEU A 167 2.75 -20.32 -0.94
C LEU A 167 1.91 -19.30 -1.73
N ARG A 168 0.94 -18.68 -1.07
CA ARG A 168 -0.06 -17.84 -1.74
C ARG A 168 0.11 -16.37 -1.40
N SER A 169 -0.17 -15.51 -2.36
CA SER A 169 -0.28 -14.08 -2.12
C SER A 169 -1.41 -13.47 -2.95
N PRO A 170 -2.26 -12.61 -2.38
CA PRO A 170 -3.24 -11.86 -3.16
C PRO A 170 -2.57 -10.85 -4.11
N LEU A 171 -1.29 -10.52 -3.88
CA LEU A 171 -0.53 -9.57 -4.70
C LEU A 171 -0.05 -10.21 -6.01
N GLU A 172 0.22 -11.52 -6.00
CA GLU A 172 0.68 -12.32 -7.15
C GLU A 172 -0.04 -13.68 -7.15
N PRO A 173 -1.28 -13.74 -7.67
CA PRO A 173 -2.05 -14.97 -7.72
C PRO A 173 -1.42 -16.00 -8.67
N TRP A 174 -1.33 -17.24 -8.22
CA TRP A 174 -0.82 -18.38 -9.00
C TRP A 174 -1.56 -18.60 -10.31
N ARG A 175 -2.88 -18.37 -10.32
CA ARG A 175 -3.70 -18.52 -11.52
C ARG A 175 -3.14 -17.74 -12.72
N THR A 176 -2.60 -16.54 -12.48
CA THR A 176 -2.00 -15.70 -13.52
C THR A 176 -0.77 -16.38 -14.13
N TRP A 177 0.09 -16.95 -13.27
CA TRP A 177 1.27 -17.67 -13.70
C TRP A 177 0.91 -18.99 -14.39
N PHE A 178 -0.06 -19.75 -13.87
CA PHE A 178 -0.56 -20.97 -14.49
C PHE A 178 -1.05 -20.70 -15.91
N ALA A 179 -1.91 -19.71 -16.08
CA ALA A 179 -2.45 -19.34 -17.40
C ALA A 179 -1.34 -18.94 -18.40
N ALA A 180 -0.33 -18.18 -17.94
CA ALA A 180 0.81 -17.79 -18.75
C ALA A 180 1.66 -19.00 -19.23
N ASN A 181 1.61 -20.12 -18.50
CA ASN A 181 2.30 -21.36 -18.82
C ASN A 181 1.39 -22.45 -19.42
N GLY A 182 0.19 -22.07 -19.87
CA GLY A 182 -0.74 -22.98 -20.56
C GLY A 182 -1.47 -23.97 -19.64
N LEU A 183 -1.49 -23.71 -18.34
CA LEU A 183 -2.19 -24.52 -17.34
C LEU A 183 -3.53 -23.87 -16.97
N ASP A 184 -4.62 -24.63 -17.08
CA ASP A 184 -5.96 -24.22 -16.64
C ASP A 184 -6.21 -24.70 -15.20
N TRP A 185 -5.32 -24.31 -14.28
CA TRP A 185 -5.45 -24.66 -12.88
C TRP A 185 -6.09 -23.52 -12.10
N PRO A 186 -6.94 -23.85 -11.12
CA PRO A 186 -7.51 -22.85 -10.23
C PRO A 186 -6.43 -22.27 -9.29
N GLU A 187 -6.74 -21.15 -8.66
CA GLU A 187 -5.93 -20.65 -7.55
C GLU A 187 -5.88 -21.69 -6.44
N PRO A 188 -4.71 -21.98 -5.84
CA PRO A 188 -4.60 -22.92 -4.74
C PRO A 188 -5.52 -22.55 -3.57
N ALA A 189 -6.36 -23.49 -3.14
CA ALA A 189 -7.30 -23.28 -2.04
C ALA A 189 -6.61 -23.33 -0.67
N GLU A 190 -5.50 -24.09 -0.58
CA GLU A 190 -4.75 -24.35 0.65
C GLU A 190 -3.31 -23.83 0.54
N GLY A 191 -2.61 -23.78 1.65
CA GLY A 191 -1.23 -23.30 1.77
C GLY A 191 -1.13 -21.98 2.54
N SER A 192 0.06 -21.69 3.05
CA SER A 192 0.34 -20.44 3.77
C SER A 192 0.12 -19.24 2.87
N GLN A 193 -0.51 -18.19 3.40
CA GLN A 193 -0.83 -16.97 2.66
C GLN A 193 -0.05 -15.79 3.24
N PHE A 194 0.52 -14.98 2.35
CA PHE A 194 1.34 -13.82 2.69
C PHE A 194 0.77 -12.58 1.99
N ASN A 195 0.71 -11.48 2.69
CA ASN A 195 0.34 -10.17 2.15
C ASN A 195 1.56 -9.29 1.81
N ASP A 196 2.74 -9.86 1.82
CA ASP A 196 4.01 -9.24 1.41
C ASP A 196 4.83 -10.27 0.64
N ILE A 197 5.26 -9.90 -0.58
CA ILE A 197 6.01 -10.80 -1.45
C ILE A 197 7.39 -11.14 -0.87
N GLY A 198 8.01 -10.21 -0.14
CA GLY A 198 9.28 -10.48 0.54
C GLY A 198 9.15 -11.58 1.59
N LEU A 199 8.10 -11.52 2.42
CA LEU A 199 7.81 -12.57 3.39
C LEU A 199 7.49 -13.92 2.73
N MET A 200 6.81 -13.92 1.58
CA MET A 200 6.56 -15.13 0.81
C MET A 200 7.88 -15.73 0.29
N CYS A 201 8.78 -14.90 -0.24
CA CYS A 201 10.12 -15.33 -0.65
C CYS A 201 10.94 -15.89 0.52
N ASP A 202 10.88 -15.26 1.69
CA ASP A 202 11.53 -15.75 2.90
C ASP A 202 10.96 -17.12 3.34
N GLY A 203 9.64 -17.30 3.24
CA GLY A 203 8.97 -18.58 3.46
C GLY A 203 9.44 -19.66 2.49
N ALA A 204 9.55 -19.36 1.20
CA ALA A 204 10.08 -20.27 0.19
C ALA A 204 11.56 -20.62 0.46
N ALA A 205 12.37 -19.64 0.83
CA ALA A 205 13.77 -19.85 1.22
C ALA A 205 13.92 -20.72 2.47
N ALA A 206 12.98 -20.61 3.41
CA ALA A 206 12.91 -21.47 4.60
C ALA A 206 12.41 -22.90 4.32
N GLY A 207 12.02 -23.20 3.06
CA GLY A 207 11.59 -24.55 2.66
C GLY A 207 10.11 -24.84 2.91
N MET A 208 9.28 -23.82 3.13
CA MET A 208 7.84 -23.99 3.39
C MET A 208 7.05 -24.45 2.14
N GLY A 209 7.62 -24.32 0.96
CA GLY A 209 6.99 -24.62 -0.31
C GLY A 209 7.57 -23.82 -1.46
N VAL A 210 6.82 -23.77 -2.56
CA VAL A 210 7.11 -22.93 -3.74
C VAL A 210 6.36 -21.61 -3.61
N GLY A 211 7.06 -20.50 -3.73
CA GLY A 211 6.50 -19.15 -3.64
C GLY A 211 6.72 -18.33 -4.89
#